data_2b3df4b9ef1cdcd25443585eda6a6328
#
_entry.id   2b3df4b9ef1cdcd25443585eda6a6328
#
_cell.length_a   1.000
_cell.length_b   1.000
_cell.length_c   1.000
_cell.angle_alpha   90.00
_cell.angle_beta   90.00
_cell.angle_gamma   90.00
#
_symmetry.space_group_name_H-M   'P 1'
#
loop_
_entity.id
_entity.type
_entity.pdbx_description
1 polymer ?
#
loop_
_entity_poly.entity_id
_entity_poly.type
_entity_poly.pdbx_seq_one_letter_code
_entity_poly.pdbx_strand_id
1 'polypeptide(L)'
;ATLFVVIYVMEHAEVLAKIGFLVGKLIAMGEKSGTLALLWASAGFSSVTDNIPLSAMLAKILDANPDVPSNYKAMQWWAVVFGSNLGGNLTPIGSASTVVAVTIMAKHKVPLSFVGFVKRAAPFAVLQLLIASVYIMIVGLILN
;
A
#
# COMPACT_ATOMS: atom_id res chain seq x y z
N ALA A 1 -13.89 -11.73 -11.74
CA ALA A 1 -15.04 -10.87 -12.05
C ALA A 1 -15.35 -9.88 -10.92
N THR A 2 -15.42 -10.32 -9.66
CA THR A 2 -15.76 -9.48 -8.47
C THR A 2 -14.79 -8.31 -8.23
N LEU A 3 -13.48 -8.50 -8.41
CA LEU A 3 -12.48 -7.45 -8.22
C LEU A 3 -12.74 -6.24 -9.13
N PHE A 4 -13.01 -6.48 -10.41
CA PHE A 4 -13.28 -5.40 -11.36
C PHE A 4 -14.59 -4.66 -11.05
N VAL A 5 -15.59 -5.36 -10.50
CA VAL A 5 -16.84 -4.74 -10.05
C VAL A 5 -16.57 -3.83 -8.85
N VAL A 6 -15.76 -4.25 -7.88
CA VAL A 6 -15.39 -3.42 -6.74
C VAL A 6 -14.64 -2.16 -7.19
N ILE A 7 -13.64 -2.30 -8.07
CA ILE A 7 -12.91 -1.16 -8.63
C ILE A 7 -13.87 -0.20 -9.36
N TYR A 8 -14.79 -0.73 -10.19
CA TYR A 8 -15.77 0.06 -10.90
C TYR A 8 -16.72 0.82 -9.96
N VAL A 9 -17.22 0.16 -8.91
CA VAL A 9 -18.08 0.81 -7.90
C VAL A 9 -17.32 1.91 -7.15
N MET A 10 -16.07 1.68 -6.79
CA MET A 10 -15.22 2.68 -6.12
C MET A 10 -14.95 3.89 -7.03
N GLU A 11 -14.83 3.66 -8.34
CA GLU A 11 -14.66 4.71 -9.35
C GLU A 11 -15.90 5.61 -9.45
N HIS A 12 -17.13 5.02 -9.41
CA HIS A 12 -18.39 5.75 -9.47
C HIS A 12 -18.83 6.39 -8.15
N ALA A 13 -18.31 5.90 -7.02
CA ALA A 13 -18.65 6.40 -5.68
C ALA A 13 -17.82 7.62 -5.23
N GLU A 14 -17.12 8.31 -6.16
CA GLU A 14 -16.21 9.44 -5.87
C GLU A 14 -15.09 9.13 -4.85
N VAL A 15 -14.94 7.88 -4.46
CA VAL A 15 -13.89 7.44 -3.53
C VAL A 15 -12.52 7.68 -4.14
N LEU A 16 -12.38 7.41 -5.44
CA LEU A 16 -11.14 7.68 -6.17
C LEU A 16 -10.78 9.18 -6.17
N ALA A 17 -11.76 10.06 -6.31
CA ALA A 17 -11.52 11.50 -6.31
C ALA A 17 -11.00 11.98 -4.94
N LYS A 18 -11.59 11.47 -3.84
CA LYS A 18 -11.15 11.81 -2.48
C LYS A 18 -9.75 11.27 -2.16
N ILE A 19 -9.49 10.02 -2.53
CA ILE A 19 -8.16 9.42 -2.35
C ILE A 19 -7.14 10.09 -3.29
N GLY A 20 -7.53 10.39 -4.52
CA GLY A 20 -6.71 11.15 -5.47
C GLY A 20 -6.28 12.52 -4.93
N PHE A 21 -7.19 13.24 -4.26
CA PHE A 21 -6.87 14.48 -3.60
C PHE A 21 -5.84 14.31 -2.46
N LEU A 22 -5.97 13.25 -1.65
CA LEU A 22 -4.98 12.94 -0.61
C LEU A 22 -3.63 12.55 -1.21
N VAL A 23 -3.62 11.72 -2.23
CA VAL A 23 -2.40 11.32 -2.95
C VAL A 23 -1.73 12.54 -3.59
N GLY A 24 -2.50 13.43 -4.21
CA GLY A 24 -2.00 14.70 -4.77
C GLY A 24 -1.32 15.57 -3.70
N LYS A 25 -1.91 15.69 -2.52
CA LYS A 25 -1.28 16.40 -1.39
C LYS A 25 0.03 15.76 -0.94
N LEU A 26 0.09 14.42 -0.89
CA LEU A 26 1.32 13.71 -0.53
C LEU A 26 2.42 13.96 -1.56
N ILE A 27 2.07 13.90 -2.85
CA ILE A 27 3.01 14.17 -3.96
C ILE A 27 3.51 15.62 -3.91
N ALA A 28 2.63 16.58 -3.60
CA ALA A 28 2.98 17.99 -3.48
C ALA A 28 3.95 18.32 -2.32
N MET A 29 4.17 17.40 -1.38
CA MET A 29 5.18 17.54 -0.32
C MET A 29 6.62 17.50 -0.84
N GLY A 30 6.82 17.27 -2.14
CA GLY A 30 8.12 17.17 -2.78
C GLY A 30 8.47 15.74 -3.18
N GLU A 31 9.43 15.62 -4.08
CA GLU A 31 9.76 14.35 -4.73
C GLU A 31 10.06 13.22 -3.75
N LYS A 32 11.05 13.41 -2.87
CA LYS A 32 11.50 12.38 -1.94
C LYS A 32 10.54 12.19 -0.77
N SER A 33 10.13 13.29 -0.15
CA SER A 33 9.19 13.27 0.99
C SER A 33 7.80 12.80 0.58
N GLY A 34 7.32 13.22 -0.59
CA GLY A 34 6.03 12.78 -1.13
C GLY A 34 6.01 11.30 -1.47
N THR A 35 7.08 10.79 -2.07
CA THR A 35 7.21 9.35 -2.37
C THR A 35 7.25 8.50 -1.09
N LEU A 36 8.01 8.92 -0.08
CA LEU A 36 8.02 8.23 1.22
C LEU A 36 6.65 8.30 1.91
N ALA A 37 6.02 9.47 1.90
CA ALA A 37 4.68 9.64 2.47
C ALA A 37 3.66 8.74 1.75
N LEU A 38 3.75 8.61 0.43
CA LEU A 38 2.92 7.70 -0.36
C LEU A 38 3.16 6.23 0.00
N LEU A 39 4.42 5.81 0.18
CA LEU A 39 4.78 4.46 0.63
C LEU A 39 4.11 4.12 1.97
N TRP A 40 4.29 4.97 2.97
CA TRP A 40 3.78 4.73 4.32
C TRP A 40 2.25 4.86 4.40
N ALA A 41 1.67 5.80 3.65
CA ALA A 41 0.20 5.92 3.54
C ALA A 41 -0.40 4.69 2.86
N SER A 42 0.18 4.23 1.75
CA SER A 42 -0.26 3.00 1.07
C SER A 42 -0.18 1.78 1.99
N ALA A 43 0.88 1.68 2.80
CA ALA A 43 1.02 0.61 3.79
C ALA A 43 -0.04 0.69 4.89
N GLY A 44 -0.31 1.88 5.40
CA GLY A 44 -1.37 2.11 6.38
C GLY A 44 -2.75 1.69 5.86
N PHE A 45 -3.11 2.11 4.66
CA PHE A 45 -4.38 1.71 4.02
C PHE A 45 -4.43 0.21 3.74
N SER A 46 -3.35 -0.39 3.24
CA SER A 46 -3.28 -1.82 2.95
C SER A 46 -3.39 -2.69 4.20
N SER A 47 -3.05 -2.16 5.36
CA SER A 47 -3.18 -2.92 6.62
C SER A 47 -4.64 -3.27 6.99
N VAL A 48 -5.61 -2.52 6.46
CA VAL A 48 -7.05 -2.69 6.75
C VAL A 48 -7.90 -2.97 5.51
N THR A 49 -7.29 -2.93 4.32
CA THR A 49 -7.93 -3.24 3.04
C THR A 49 -7.15 -4.30 2.29
N ASP A 50 -7.80 -5.00 1.34
CA ASP A 50 -7.08 -5.91 0.46
C ASP A 50 -6.08 -5.14 -0.41
N ASN A 51 -4.84 -5.62 -0.46
CA ASN A 51 -3.73 -4.99 -1.17
C ASN A 51 -3.94 -4.93 -2.70
N ILE A 52 -4.66 -5.89 -3.29
CA ILE A 52 -4.86 -5.96 -4.75
C ILE A 52 -5.76 -4.82 -5.25
N PRO A 53 -7.00 -4.62 -4.75
CA PRO A 53 -7.82 -3.49 -5.19
C PRO A 53 -7.20 -2.14 -4.83
N LEU A 54 -6.53 -2.04 -3.67
CA LEU A 54 -5.85 -0.81 -3.26
C LEU A 54 -4.74 -0.43 -4.24
N SER A 55 -3.84 -1.36 -4.57
CA SER A 55 -2.75 -1.09 -5.52
C SER A 55 -3.26 -0.71 -6.90
N ALA A 56 -4.29 -1.40 -7.40
CA ALA A 56 -4.91 -1.07 -8.68
C ALA A 56 -5.55 0.32 -8.71
N MET A 57 -6.19 0.71 -7.61
CA MET A 57 -6.77 2.04 -7.45
C MET A 57 -5.69 3.13 -7.38
N LEU A 58 -4.67 2.95 -6.56
CA LEU A 58 -3.56 3.91 -6.45
C LEU A 58 -2.80 4.04 -7.78
N ALA A 59 -2.66 2.94 -8.52
CA ALA A 59 -2.08 2.93 -9.86
C ALA A 59 -2.87 3.84 -10.81
N LYS A 60 -4.19 3.70 -10.87
CA LYS A 60 -5.05 4.56 -11.71
C LYS A 60 -4.93 6.04 -11.31
N ILE A 61 -4.87 6.34 -10.01
CA ILE A 61 -4.72 7.71 -9.52
C ILE A 61 -3.38 8.31 -9.95
N LEU A 62 -2.29 7.55 -9.84
CA LEU A 62 -0.97 8.01 -10.28
C LEU A 62 -0.90 8.22 -11.78
N ASP A 63 -1.53 7.34 -12.57
CA ASP A 63 -1.55 7.44 -14.03
C ASP A 63 -2.34 8.65 -14.51
N ALA A 64 -3.48 8.92 -13.87
CA ALA A 64 -4.36 10.03 -14.19
C ALA A 64 -3.87 11.40 -13.66
N ASN A 65 -2.85 11.43 -12.81
CA ASN A 65 -2.37 12.67 -12.21
C ASN A 65 -1.33 13.37 -13.11
N PRO A 66 -1.67 14.56 -13.69
CA PRO A 66 -0.77 15.32 -14.55
C PRO A 66 0.39 15.97 -13.78
N ASP A 67 0.24 16.18 -12.47
CA ASP A 67 1.23 16.84 -11.62
C ASP A 67 2.41 15.93 -11.25
N VAL A 68 2.36 14.66 -11.66
CA VAL A 68 3.46 13.72 -11.48
C VAL A 68 4.43 13.82 -12.66
N PRO A 69 5.62 14.41 -12.48
CA PRO A 69 6.63 14.45 -13.54
C PRO A 69 7.01 13.04 -13.99
N SER A 70 7.22 12.86 -15.28
CA SER A 70 7.49 11.53 -15.88
C SER A 70 8.74 10.84 -15.32
N ASN A 71 9.75 11.61 -14.95
CA ASN A 71 10.99 11.14 -14.33
C ASN A 71 10.79 10.61 -12.90
N TYR A 72 9.75 11.08 -12.17
CA TYR A 72 9.46 10.65 -10.80
C TYR A 72 8.38 9.56 -10.71
N LYS A 73 7.65 9.32 -11.80
CA LYS A 73 6.61 8.27 -11.85
C LYS A 73 7.15 6.92 -11.40
N ALA A 74 8.35 6.54 -11.79
CA ALA A 74 8.94 5.26 -11.43
C ALA A 74 9.07 5.06 -9.91
N MET A 75 9.54 6.08 -9.17
CA MET A 75 9.68 6.01 -7.71
C MET A 75 8.33 5.91 -7.00
N GLN A 76 7.32 6.64 -7.48
CA GLN A 76 5.98 6.60 -6.92
C GLN A 76 5.29 5.26 -7.19
N TRP A 77 5.52 4.66 -8.35
CA TRP A 77 5.07 3.31 -8.64
C TRP A 77 5.67 2.29 -7.66
N TRP A 78 6.97 2.37 -7.40
CA TRP A 78 7.61 1.52 -6.40
C TRP A 78 7.08 1.77 -5.00
N ALA A 79 6.79 3.02 -4.64
CA ALA A 79 6.18 3.35 -3.35
C ALA A 79 4.80 2.70 -3.18
N VAL A 80 3.96 2.73 -4.21
CA VAL A 80 2.64 2.06 -4.20
C VAL A 80 2.81 0.54 -4.14
N VAL A 81 3.69 -0.05 -4.95
CA VAL A 81 3.92 -1.50 -4.97
C VAL A 81 4.40 -2.00 -3.61
N PHE A 82 5.44 -1.39 -3.04
CA PHE A 82 5.95 -1.81 -1.74
C PHE A 82 4.98 -1.49 -0.60
N GLY A 83 4.40 -0.29 -0.59
CA GLY A 83 3.47 0.12 0.45
C GLY A 83 2.26 -0.80 0.53
N SER A 84 1.58 -1.04 -0.60
CA SER A 84 0.39 -1.89 -0.62
C SER A 84 0.70 -3.35 -0.26
N ASN A 85 1.82 -3.91 -0.73
CA ASN A 85 2.16 -5.30 -0.44
C ASN A 85 2.67 -5.50 1.00
N LEU A 86 3.60 -4.67 1.47
CA LEU A 86 4.19 -4.81 2.79
C LEU A 86 3.22 -4.42 3.91
N GLY A 87 2.36 -3.42 3.64
CA GLY A 87 1.30 -3.01 4.57
C GLY A 87 0.28 -4.10 4.83
N GLY A 88 -0.05 -4.92 3.83
CA GLY A 88 -0.94 -6.07 3.97
C GLY A 88 -0.47 -7.13 4.98
N ASN A 89 0.81 -7.11 5.35
CA ASN A 89 1.36 -8.02 6.35
C ASN A 89 1.18 -7.53 7.80
N LEU A 90 0.75 -6.28 8.01
CA LEU A 90 0.60 -5.69 9.34
C LEU A 90 -0.54 -6.30 10.14
N THR A 91 -1.64 -6.68 9.48
CA THR A 91 -2.83 -7.22 10.13
C THR A 91 -3.25 -8.56 9.53
N PRO A 92 -4.01 -9.38 10.27
CA PRO A 92 -4.50 -10.65 9.74
C PRO A 92 -5.55 -10.51 8.62
N ILE A 93 -6.04 -9.31 8.38
CA ILE A 93 -7.05 -9.00 7.34
C ILE A 93 -6.50 -8.17 6.18
N GLY A 94 -5.25 -7.72 6.25
CA GLY A 94 -4.64 -6.84 5.26
C GLY A 94 -4.32 -7.50 3.92
N SER A 95 -4.37 -8.83 3.83
CA SER A 95 -4.21 -9.56 2.57
C SER A 95 -4.90 -10.91 2.60
N ALA A 96 -5.29 -11.41 1.43
CA ALA A 96 -5.88 -12.75 1.30
C ALA A 96 -4.96 -13.85 1.85
N SER A 97 -3.65 -13.73 1.68
CA SER A 97 -2.67 -14.70 2.18
C SER A 97 -2.60 -14.74 3.70
N THR A 98 -2.66 -13.59 4.37
CA THR A 98 -2.69 -13.53 5.84
C THR A 98 -3.98 -14.11 6.40
N VAL A 99 -5.14 -13.83 5.76
CA VAL A 99 -6.43 -14.44 6.13
C VAL A 99 -6.36 -15.97 6.04
N VAL A 100 -5.83 -16.51 4.93
CA VAL A 100 -5.66 -17.96 4.76
C VAL A 100 -4.73 -18.54 5.82
N ALA A 101 -3.59 -17.89 6.08
CA ALA A 101 -2.63 -18.35 7.09
C ALA A 101 -3.26 -18.43 8.48
N VAL A 102 -3.97 -17.38 8.91
CA VAL A 102 -4.66 -17.36 10.22
C VAL A 102 -5.77 -18.39 10.29
N THR A 103 -6.50 -18.62 9.20
CA THR A 103 -7.54 -19.65 9.13
C THR A 103 -6.94 -21.06 9.29
N ILE A 104 -5.81 -21.33 8.65
CA ILE A 104 -5.09 -22.60 8.81
C ILE A 104 -4.59 -22.78 10.25
N MET A 105 -4.02 -21.73 10.85
CA MET A 105 -3.59 -21.77 12.25
C MET A 105 -4.75 -22.08 13.19
N ALA A 106 -5.90 -21.44 12.99
CA ALA A 106 -7.11 -21.72 13.79
C ALA A 106 -7.58 -23.17 13.63
N LYS A 107 -7.55 -23.72 12.41
CA LYS A 107 -7.88 -25.13 12.14
C LYS A 107 -6.96 -26.11 12.88
N HIS A 108 -5.70 -25.76 13.03
CA HIS A 108 -4.71 -26.55 13.77
C HIS A 108 -4.65 -26.23 15.28
N LYS A 109 -5.68 -25.56 15.81
CA LYS A 109 -5.78 -25.20 17.23
C LYS A 109 -4.62 -24.36 17.77
N VAL A 110 -3.98 -23.56 16.89
CA VAL A 110 -3.00 -22.55 17.28
C VAL A 110 -3.74 -21.22 17.47
N PRO A 111 -4.11 -20.83 18.70
CA PRO A 111 -4.88 -19.62 18.93
C PRO A 111 -3.98 -18.40 18.71
N LEU A 112 -4.37 -17.56 17.78
CA LEU A 112 -3.72 -16.28 17.55
C LEU A 112 -4.79 -15.17 17.51
N SER A 113 -4.81 -14.32 18.54
CA SER A 113 -5.70 -13.17 18.55
C SER A 113 -5.23 -12.11 17.54
N PHE A 114 -6.15 -11.25 17.10
CA PHE A 114 -5.83 -10.11 16.23
C PHE A 114 -4.65 -9.29 16.76
N VAL A 115 -4.73 -8.89 18.03
CA VAL A 115 -3.66 -8.10 18.68
C VAL A 115 -2.36 -8.92 18.80
N GLY A 116 -2.47 -10.22 19.06
CA GLY A 116 -1.31 -11.14 19.10
C GLY A 116 -0.61 -11.25 17.74
N PHE A 117 -1.38 -11.26 16.64
CA PHE A 117 -0.84 -11.21 15.29
C PHE A 117 -0.10 -9.89 15.05
N VAL A 118 -0.79 -8.76 15.26
CA VAL A 118 -0.22 -7.42 15.01
C VAL A 118 1.07 -7.22 15.81
N LYS A 119 1.10 -7.58 17.08
CA LYS A 119 2.32 -7.45 17.91
C LYS A 119 3.53 -8.21 17.37
N ARG A 120 3.30 -9.34 16.69
CA ARG A 120 4.38 -10.14 16.09
C ARG A 120 4.72 -9.67 14.66
N ALA A 121 3.71 -9.28 13.89
CA ALA A 121 3.86 -8.88 12.50
C ALA A 121 4.38 -7.44 12.33
N ALA A 122 3.95 -6.51 13.19
CA ALA A 122 4.28 -5.10 13.07
C ALA A 122 5.80 -4.81 13.07
N PRO A 123 6.64 -5.36 13.96
CA PRO A 123 8.08 -5.10 13.89
C PRO A 123 8.69 -5.53 12.56
N PHE A 124 8.23 -6.67 12.03
CA PHE A 124 8.69 -7.21 10.74
C PHE A 124 8.25 -6.32 9.57
N ALA A 125 6.98 -5.93 9.54
CA ALA A 125 6.43 -5.08 8.48
C ALA A 125 7.07 -3.68 8.51
N VAL A 126 7.28 -3.10 9.68
CA VAL A 126 7.98 -1.81 9.83
C VAL A 126 9.43 -1.92 9.33
N LEU A 127 10.15 -2.99 9.69
CA LEU A 127 11.51 -3.21 9.19
C LEU A 127 11.52 -3.31 7.66
N GLN A 128 10.61 -4.07 7.06
CA GLN A 128 10.49 -4.18 5.61
C GLN A 128 10.18 -2.83 4.95
N LEU A 129 9.28 -2.02 5.54
CA LEU A 129 8.97 -0.68 5.05
C LEU A 129 10.16 0.28 5.15
N LEU A 130 10.97 0.17 6.21
CA LEU A 130 12.21 0.94 6.33
C LEU A 130 13.22 0.55 5.25
N ILE A 131 13.40 -0.75 4.99
CA ILE A 131 14.26 -1.24 3.90
C ILE A 131 13.74 -0.75 2.55
N ALA A 132 12.43 -0.83 2.29
CA ALA A 132 11.82 -0.33 1.07
C ALA A 132 12.00 1.20 0.94
N SER A 133 11.91 1.96 2.04
CA SER A 133 12.18 3.40 2.05
C SER A 133 13.61 3.72 1.62
N VAL A 134 14.59 3.01 2.17
CA VAL A 134 16.01 3.17 1.79
C VAL A 134 16.22 2.78 0.33
N TYR A 135 15.63 1.67 -0.11
CA TYR A 135 15.73 1.21 -1.50
C TYR A 135 15.21 2.26 -2.49
N ILE A 136 14.00 2.80 -2.24
CA ILE A 136 13.39 3.84 -3.09
C ILE A 136 14.26 5.09 -3.13
N MET A 137 14.85 5.50 -1.99
CA MET A 137 15.73 6.65 -1.94
C MET A 137 17.02 6.43 -2.75
N ILE A 138 17.60 5.23 -2.70
CA ILE A 138 18.80 4.88 -3.48
C ILE A 138 18.46 4.86 -4.97
N VAL A 139 17.36 4.22 -5.36
CA VAL A 139 16.91 4.18 -6.76
C VAL A 139 16.65 5.59 -7.29
N GLY A 140 16.04 6.46 -6.49
CA GLY A 140 15.85 7.86 -6.86
C GLY A 140 17.13 8.67 -7.01
N LEU A 141 18.22 8.27 -6.34
CA LEU A 141 19.53 8.91 -6.53
C LEU A 141 20.26 8.42 -7.80
N ILE A 142 19.94 7.19 -8.26
CA ILE A 142 20.57 6.60 -9.46
C ILE A 142 19.86 7.03 -10.73
N LEU A 143 18.53 7.26 -10.66
CA LEU A 143 17.72 7.63 -11.82
C LEU A 143 17.64 9.13 -12.09
N ASN A 144 18.15 9.98 -11.19
CA ASN A 144 18.35 11.41 -11.35
C ASN A 144 19.81 11.71 -11.71
#